data_f0aae77f8448cf7e71e68ac697595feb
#
_entry.id   f0aae77f8448cf7e71e68ac697595feb
#
_cell.length_a   1.000
_cell.length_b   1.000
_cell.length_c   1.000
_cell.angle_alpha   90.00
_cell.angle_beta   90.00
_cell.angle_gamma   90.00
#
_symmetry.space_group_name_H-M   'P 1'
#
loop_
_entity.id
_entity.type
_entity.pdbx_description
1 polymer ?
#
loop_
_entity_poly.entity_id
_entity_poly.type
_entity_poly.pdbx_seq_one_letter_code
_entity_poly.pdbx_strand_id
1 'polypeptide(L)'
;MATVIRPVISEKNKYWIDKHRHYELKHFCLQYPVWKKIYAEFSDASVSLSMIERVPTSNIPGDPTAKRALMRTYYGERIKLLEKVALEADLYLHKYILKAVTEGLSYTYLKTRLGIPCGKDMYYDRYRRFFWLLSQARD
;
A
#
# COMPACT_ATOMS: atom_id res chain seq x y z
N MET A 1 7.91 17.09 -8.43
CA MET A 1 7.16 17.52 -7.54
C MET A 1 5.93 16.75 -7.36
N ALA A 2 5.64 16.69 -6.27
CA ALA A 2 4.54 15.92 -5.95
C ALA A 2 3.33 16.59 -6.42
N THR A 3 2.76 16.02 -7.36
CA THR A 3 1.47 16.43 -7.68
C THR A 3 0.62 16.12 -6.54
N VAL A 4 0.16 17.13 -5.96
CA VAL A 4 -0.78 16.96 -4.92
C VAL A 4 -2.02 16.41 -5.55
N ILE A 5 -2.17 15.14 -5.43
CA ILE A 5 -3.45 14.58 -5.69
C ILE A 5 -4.32 15.13 -4.60
N ARG A 6 -5.13 16.05 -4.95
CA ARG A 6 -6.07 16.56 -4.01
C ARG A 6 -7.26 15.69 -4.01
N PRO A 7 -7.39 14.85 -3.05
CA PRO A 7 -8.68 14.21 -2.87
C PRO A 7 -9.58 15.19 -2.15
N VAL A 8 -9.74 16.38 -2.70
CA VAL A 8 -10.74 17.26 -2.14
C VAL A 8 -12.05 16.66 -2.51
N ILE A 9 -12.48 15.74 -1.70
CA ILE A 9 -13.74 15.11 -1.87
C ILE A 9 -14.68 15.77 -0.91
N SER A 10 -15.79 16.23 -1.43
CA SER A 10 -16.85 16.69 -0.58
C SER A 10 -17.40 15.51 0.20
N GLU A 11 -17.90 15.75 1.40
CA GLU A 11 -18.54 14.71 2.20
C GLU A 11 -19.70 14.05 1.49
N LYS A 12 -20.19 14.65 0.42
CA LYS A 12 -21.24 14.08 -0.41
C LYS A 12 -20.76 13.02 -1.37
N ASN A 13 -19.44 12.92 -1.56
CA ASN A 13 -18.88 11.89 -2.44
C ASN A 13 -18.97 10.53 -1.74
N LYS A 14 -19.39 9.52 -2.48
CA LYS A 14 -19.56 8.18 -1.91
C LYS A 14 -18.27 7.56 -1.39
N TYR A 15 -17.12 8.07 -1.84
CA TYR A 15 -15.82 7.57 -1.40
C TYR A 15 -15.14 8.53 -0.43
N TRP A 16 -15.91 9.38 0.22
CA TRP A 16 -15.34 10.32 1.16
C TRP A 16 -14.78 9.60 2.38
N ILE A 17 -13.60 10.03 2.80
CA ILE A 17 -13.02 9.64 4.08
C ILE A 17 -12.44 10.89 4.72
N ASP A 18 -12.29 10.86 6.05
CA ASP A 18 -11.73 11.98 6.77
C ASP A 18 -10.30 12.28 6.29
N LYS A 19 -9.94 13.55 6.29
CA LYS A 19 -8.64 14.01 5.84
C LYS A 19 -7.49 13.32 6.57
N HIS A 20 -7.58 13.22 7.88
CA HIS A 20 -6.50 12.61 8.67
C HIS A 20 -6.42 11.11 8.44
N ARG A 21 -7.57 10.46 8.25
CA ARG A 21 -7.59 9.05 7.89
C ARG A 21 -6.93 8.84 6.52
N HIS A 22 -7.21 9.73 5.59
CA HIS A 22 -6.59 9.67 4.26
C HIS A 22 -5.06 9.75 4.36
N TYR A 23 -4.55 10.69 5.15
CA TYR A 23 -3.10 10.83 5.34
C TYR A 23 -2.49 9.59 5.99
N GLU A 24 -3.17 9.05 6.98
CA GLU A 24 -2.70 7.82 7.63
C GLU A 24 -2.58 6.68 6.62
N LEU A 25 -3.62 6.49 5.81
CA LEU A 25 -3.63 5.43 4.81
C LEU A 25 -2.60 5.67 3.71
N LYS A 26 -2.40 6.92 3.34
CA LYS A 26 -1.39 7.28 2.35
C LYS A 26 0.01 6.90 2.84
N HIS A 27 0.33 7.23 4.08
CA HIS A 27 1.63 6.87 4.65
C HIS A 27 1.76 5.37 4.86
N PHE A 28 0.68 4.70 5.18
CA PHE A 28 0.66 3.24 5.26
C PHE A 28 1.08 2.63 3.91
N CYS A 29 0.50 3.10 2.83
CA CYS A 29 0.81 2.59 1.49
C CYS A 29 2.27 2.82 1.08
N LEU A 30 2.83 3.95 1.49
CA LEU A 30 4.22 4.28 1.12
C LEU A 30 5.25 3.35 1.76
N GLN A 31 4.87 2.58 2.72
CA GLN A 31 5.75 1.59 3.34
C GLN A 31 5.85 0.29 2.52
N TYR A 32 4.98 0.09 1.55
CA TYR A 32 4.89 -1.13 0.78
C TYR A 32 6.23 -1.59 0.17
N PRO A 33 7.03 -0.72 -0.47
CA PRO A 33 8.32 -1.17 -1.01
C PRO A 33 9.25 -1.71 0.06
N VAL A 34 9.23 -1.13 1.26
CA VAL A 34 10.03 -1.61 2.39
C VAL A 34 9.53 -2.98 2.84
N TRP A 35 8.22 -3.16 2.93
CA TRP A 35 7.66 -4.46 3.31
C TRP A 35 8.05 -5.55 2.32
N LYS A 36 8.02 -5.25 1.02
CA LYS A 36 8.38 -6.22 0.01
C LYS A 36 9.84 -6.63 0.12
N LYS A 37 10.71 -5.66 0.39
CA LYS A 37 12.12 -5.93 0.57
C LYS A 37 12.36 -6.83 1.78
N ILE A 38 11.75 -6.49 2.91
CA ILE A 38 11.90 -7.27 4.13
C ILE A 38 11.31 -8.67 3.97
N TYR A 39 10.14 -8.76 3.36
CA TYR A 39 9.50 -10.06 3.13
C TYR A 39 10.38 -10.97 2.29
N ALA A 40 10.99 -10.45 1.23
CA ALA A 40 11.89 -11.23 0.39
C ALA A 40 13.10 -11.72 1.17
N GLU A 41 13.64 -10.90 2.06
CA GLU A 41 14.79 -11.28 2.88
C GLU A 41 14.43 -12.35 3.92
N PHE A 42 13.23 -12.29 4.50
CA PHE A 42 12.78 -13.32 5.43
C PHE A 42 12.44 -14.63 4.73
N SER A 43 12.27 -14.61 3.43
CA SER A 43 12.05 -15.82 2.64
C SER A 43 13.37 -16.52 2.32
N ASP A 44 14.51 -15.84 2.55
CA ASP A 44 15.84 -16.38 2.30
C ASP A 44 16.39 -16.97 3.60
N ALA A 45 16.93 -18.17 3.52
CA ALA A 45 17.50 -18.86 4.67
C ALA A 45 18.71 -18.11 5.26
N SER A 46 19.31 -17.20 4.50
CA SER A 46 20.49 -16.45 4.93
C SER A 46 20.18 -15.11 5.60
N VAL A 47 18.93 -14.88 6.00
CA VAL A 47 18.54 -13.64 6.66
C VAL A 47 19.35 -13.44 7.94
N SER A 48 19.90 -12.24 8.11
CA SER A 48 20.69 -11.91 9.29
C SER A 48 19.80 -11.53 10.47
N LEU A 49 20.31 -11.73 11.67
CA LEU A 49 19.60 -11.37 12.90
C LEU A 49 19.30 -9.87 12.97
N SER A 50 20.14 -9.04 12.36
CA SER A 50 19.92 -7.60 12.38
C SER A 50 18.63 -7.20 11.64
N MET A 51 18.22 -7.97 10.67
CA MET A 51 16.94 -7.73 9.99
C MET A 51 15.76 -8.00 10.91
N ILE A 52 15.87 -9.04 11.73
CA ILE A 52 14.83 -9.40 12.68
C ILE A 52 14.69 -8.32 13.75
N GLU A 53 15.80 -7.73 14.18
CA GLU A 53 15.81 -6.71 15.22
C GLU A 53 15.15 -5.39 14.78
N ARG A 54 15.00 -5.14 13.49
CA ARG A 54 14.38 -3.92 12.99
C ARG A 54 12.87 -3.90 13.10
N VAL A 55 12.27 -4.98 13.54
CA VAL A 55 10.83 -5.11 13.55
C VAL A 55 10.33 -4.99 14.98
N PRO A 56 9.11 -4.44 15.18
CA PRO A 56 8.52 -4.45 16.52
C PRO A 56 8.46 -5.87 17.04
N THR A 57 9.07 -6.10 18.21
CA THR A 57 9.29 -7.47 18.68
C THR A 57 8.57 -7.78 19.97
N SER A 58 7.61 -6.96 20.39
CA SER A 58 6.99 -7.06 21.72
C SER A 58 6.32 -8.37 21.98
N ASN A 59 6.10 -9.30 21.28
CA ASN A 59 5.50 -10.60 21.57
C ASN A 59 6.04 -11.70 20.65
N ILE A 60 7.27 -11.52 20.16
CA ILE A 60 7.85 -12.47 19.24
C ILE A 60 8.58 -13.56 20.04
N PRO A 61 8.35 -14.85 19.71
CA PRO A 61 9.05 -15.95 20.36
C PRO A 61 10.56 -15.85 20.21
N GLY A 62 11.30 -16.40 21.15
CA GLY A 62 12.76 -16.42 21.10
C GLY A 62 13.34 -17.31 20.01
N ASP A 63 12.58 -18.26 19.51
CA ASP A 63 13.03 -19.19 18.48
C ASP A 63 13.22 -18.47 17.12
N PRO A 64 14.43 -18.50 16.53
CA PRO A 64 14.68 -17.82 15.25
C PRO A 64 13.77 -18.29 14.12
N THR A 65 13.45 -19.56 14.05
CA THR A 65 12.57 -20.08 13.00
C THR A 65 11.16 -19.53 13.16
N ALA A 66 10.67 -19.50 14.40
CA ALA A 66 9.35 -18.95 14.68
C ALA A 66 9.31 -17.45 14.41
N LYS A 67 10.38 -16.73 14.72
CA LYS A 67 10.48 -15.29 14.42
C LYS A 67 10.38 -15.03 12.92
N ARG A 68 11.12 -15.80 12.12
CA ARG A 68 11.04 -15.66 10.67
C ARG A 68 9.64 -15.90 10.15
N ALA A 69 8.99 -16.94 10.62
CA ALA A 69 7.63 -17.26 10.19
C ALA A 69 6.67 -16.11 10.53
N LEU A 70 6.79 -15.56 11.75
CA LEU A 70 5.96 -14.44 12.17
C LEU A 70 6.22 -13.20 11.32
N MET A 71 7.47 -12.89 11.00
CA MET A 71 7.80 -11.73 10.20
C MET A 71 7.29 -11.87 8.77
N ARG A 72 7.42 -13.05 8.20
CA ARG A 72 6.87 -13.32 6.87
C ARG A 72 5.36 -13.14 6.85
N THR A 73 4.67 -13.64 7.87
CA THR A 73 3.23 -13.47 7.98
C THR A 73 2.86 -12.00 8.13
N TYR A 74 3.54 -11.30 9.02
CA TYR A 74 3.28 -9.88 9.29
C TYR A 74 3.38 -9.03 8.02
N TYR A 75 4.49 -9.12 7.31
CA TYR A 75 4.70 -8.33 6.10
C TYR A 75 3.90 -8.85 4.92
N GLY A 76 3.76 -10.17 4.81
CA GLY A 76 2.98 -10.78 3.76
C GLY A 76 1.51 -10.38 3.80
N GLU A 77 0.93 -10.29 4.98
CA GLU A 77 -0.46 -9.87 5.12
C GLU A 77 -0.67 -8.43 4.69
N ARG A 78 0.27 -7.54 5.02
CA ARG A 78 0.19 -6.14 4.63
C ARG A 78 0.34 -5.97 3.12
N ILE A 79 1.26 -6.70 2.53
CA ILE A 79 1.46 -6.70 1.08
C ILE A 79 0.18 -7.16 0.39
N LYS A 80 -0.37 -8.28 0.83
CA LYS A 80 -1.57 -8.86 0.24
C LYS A 80 -2.79 -7.94 0.41
N LEU A 81 -2.88 -7.25 1.53
CA LEU A 81 -3.97 -6.32 1.77
C LEU A 81 -3.99 -5.23 0.70
N LEU A 82 -2.85 -4.59 0.44
CA LEU A 82 -2.80 -3.52 -0.57
C LEU A 82 -3.07 -4.06 -1.97
N GLU A 83 -2.52 -5.22 -2.30
CA GLU A 83 -2.74 -5.82 -3.61
C GLU A 83 -4.21 -6.19 -3.83
N LYS A 84 -4.83 -6.74 -2.81
CA LYS A 84 -6.24 -7.09 -2.85
C LYS A 84 -7.13 -5.86 -3.00
N VAL A 85 -6.88 -4.83 -2.22
CA VAL A 85 -7.68 -3.60 -2.25
C VAL A 85 -7.52 -2.91 -3.61
N ALA A 86 -6.32 -2.88 -4.17
CA ALA A 86 -6.11 -2.32 -5.50
C ALA A 86 -6.92 -3.06 -6.55
N LEU A 87 -6.91 -4.38 -6.49
CA LEU A 87 -7.67 -5.20 -7.43
C LEU A 87 -9.18 -4.96 -7.29
N GLU A 88 -9.66 -4.80 -6.05
CA GLU A 88 -11.06 -4.51 -5.79
C GLU A 88 -11.44 -3.11 -6.24
N ALA A 89 -10.51 -2.16 -6.20
CA ALA A 89 -10.76 -0.80 -6.65
C ALA A 89 -11.00 -0.75 -8.16
N ASP A 90 -10.19 -1.47 -8.94
CA ASP A 90 -10.40 -1.57 -10.37
C ASP A 90 -9.63 -2.76 -10.95
N LEU A 91 -10.35 -3.64 -11.60
CA LEU A 91 -9.79 -4.89 -12.12
C LEU A 91 -8.74 -4.65 -13.22
N TYR A 92 -8.90 -3.58 -13.98
CA TYR A 92 -8.02 -3.29 -15.11
C TYR A 92 -6.91 -2.31 -14.79
N LEU A 93 -7.14 -1.43 -13.82
CA LEU A 93 -6.18 -0.38 -13.46
C LEU A 93 -5.39 -0.68 -12.20
N HIS A 94 -5.60 -1.83 -11.57
CA HIS A 94 -5.06 -2.09 -10.23
C HIS A 94 -3.54 -1.97 -10.17
N LYS A 95 -2.82 -2.36 -11.20
CA LYS A 95 -1.36 -2.25 -11.23
C LYS A 95 -0.91 -0.80 -11.15
N TYR A 96 -1.60 0.07 -11.88
CA TYR A 96 -1.26 1.49 -11.90
C TYR A 96 -1.62 2.15 -10.58
N ILE A 97 -2.77 1.79 -10.02
CA ILE A 97 -3.21 2.32 -8.73
C ILE A 97 -2.24 1.91 -7.63
N LEU A 98 -1.91 0.62 -7.57
CA LEU A 98 -0.99 0.10 -6.56
C LEU A 98 0.37 0.81 -6.65
N LYS A 99 0.91 0.93 -7.87
CA LYS A 99 2.19 1.61 -8.06
C LYS A 99 2.12 3.07 -7.64
N ALA A 100 1.05 3.74 -7.99
CA ALA A 100 0.88 5.15 -7.64
C ALA A 100 0.81 5.37 -6.14
N VAL A 101 0.01 4.58 -5.43
CA VAL A 101 -0.17 4.79 -3.99
C VAL A 101 1.03 4.33 -3.17
N THR A 102 1.80 3.37 -3.67
CA THR A 102 2.95 2.85 -2.94
C THR A 102 4.26 3.59 -3.26
N GLU A 103 4.30 4.31 -4.36
CA GLU A 103 5.48 5.08 -4.76
C GLU A 103 5.24 6.58 -4.82
N GLY A 104 4.02 7.03 -4.54
CA GLY A 104 3.70 8.45 -4.55
C GLY A 104 3.68 9.07 -5.93
N LEU A 105 3.20 8.35 -6.95
CA LEU A 105 3.21 8.83 -8.32
C LEU A 105 1.96 9.63 -8.65
N SER A 106 2.13 10.66 -9.49
CA SER A 106 1.02 11.46 -9.98
C SER A 106 0.35 10.81 -11.19
N TYR A 107 -0.88 11.25 -11.49
CA TYR A 107 -1.53 10.81 -12.72
C TYR A 107 -0.70 11.20 -13.95
N THR A 108 -0.09 12.38 -13.95
CA THR A 108 0.75 12.81 -15.06
C THR A 108 1.89 11.81 -15.31
N TYR A 109 2.54 11.36 -14.23
CA TYR A 109 3.57 10.34 -14.36
C TYR A 109 3.02 9.03 -14.92
N LEU A 110 1.87 8.59 -14.40
CA LEU A 110 1.24 7.37 -14.88
C LEU A 110 0.89 7.44 -16.37
N LYS A 111 0.43 8.61 -16.81
CA LYS A 111 0.04 8.79 -18.22
C LYS A 111 1.26 8.88 -19.13
N THR A 112 2.24 9.69 -18.77
CA THR A 112 3.38 9.97 -19.65
C THR A 112 4.46 8.90 -19.59
N ARG A 113 4.64 8.25 -18.46
CA ARG A 113 5.72 7.27 -18.27
C ARG A 113 5.24 5.84 -18.33
N LEU A 114 4.05 5.57 -17.82
CA LEU A 114 3.55 4.20 -17.73
C LEU A 114 2.39 3.91 -18.68
N GLY A 115 1.85 4.94 -19.34
CA GLY A 115 0.81 4.75 -20.33
C GLY A 115 -0.51 4.24 -19.78
N ILE A 116 -0.92 4.72 -18.60
CA ILE A 116 -2.18 4.27 -18.02
C ILE A 116 -3.33 4.47 -19.02
N PRO A 117 -4.13 3.44 -19.29
CA PRO A 117 -5.16 3.48 -20.32
C PRO A 117 -6.48 4.09 -19.86
N CYS A 118 -6.43 5.25 -19.22
CA CYS A 118 -7.66 5.93 -18.81
C CYS A 118 -7.40 7.42 -18.65
N GLY A 119 -8.48 8.19 -18.62
CA GLY A 119 -8.40 9.62 -18.38
C GLY A 119 -8.27 9.95 -16.91
N LYS A 120 -8.04 11.23 -16.65
CA LYS A 120 -7.79 11.76 -15.33
C LYS A 120 -8.96 11.53 -14.37
N ASP A 121 -10.18 11.80 -14.83
CA ASP A 121 -11.35 11.69 -13.97
C ASP A 121 -11.61 10.25 -13.54
N MET A 122 -11.46 9.33 -14.45
CA MET A 122 -11.61 7.91 -14.13
C MET A 122 -10.55 7.44 -13.14
N TYR A 123 -9.30 7.86 -13.36
CA TYR A 123 -8.23 7.49 -12.47
C TYR A 123 -8.50 7.98 -11.05
N TYR A 124 -8.88 9.25 -10.89
CA TYR A 124 -9.13 9.79 -9.56
C TYR A 124 -10.34 9.17 -8.89
N ASP A 125 -11.36 8.79 -9.66
CA ASP A 125 -12.48 8.04 -9.09
C ASP A 125 -12.01 6.71 -8.51
N ARG A 126 -11.18 5.98 -9.23
CA ARG A 126 -10.64 4.69 -8.77
C ARG A 126 -9.63 4.87 -7.63
N TYR A 127 -8.86 5.94 -7.66
CA TYR A 127 -7.95 6.29 -6.58
C TYR A 127 -8.72 6.52 -5.28
N ARG A 128 -9.80 7.29 -5.34
CA ARG A 128 -10.63 7.52 -4.16
C ARG A 128 -11.30 6.24 -3.69
N ARG A 129 -11.75 5.42 -4.60
CA ARG A 129 -12.33 4.12 -4.29
C ARG A 129 -11.31 3.23 -3.56
N PHE A 130 -10.05 3.24 -4.02
CA PHE A 130 -8.99 2.47 -3.37
C PHE A 130 -8.87 2.86 -1.89
N PHE A 131 -8.74 4.13 -1.59
CA PHE A 131 -8.57 4.58 -0.21
C PHE A 131 -9.81 4.34 0.63
N TRP A 132 -10.98 4.46 0.04
CA TRP A 132 -12.22 4.16 0.73
C TRP A 132 -12.29 2.68 1.11
N LEU A 133 -11.97 1.79 0.19
CA LEU A 133 -11.92 0.36 0.45
C LEU A 133 -10.85 0.01 1.49
N LEU A 134 -9.68 0.62 1.38
CA LEU A 134 -8.60 0.38 2.33
C LEU A 134 -9.00 0.84 3.73
N SER A 135 -9.70 1.96 3.83
CA SER A 135 -10.18 2.45 5.12
C SER A 135 -11.12 1.47 5.80
N GLN A 136 -11.91 0.75 5.02
CA GLN A 136 -12.82 -0.26 5.56
C GLN A 136 -12.12 -1.59 5.87
N ALA A 137 -11.13 -1.95 5.09
CA ALA A 137 -10.41 -3.21 5.26
C ALA A 137 -9.39 -3.15 6.40
N ARG A 138 -8.98 -1.96 6.77
CA ARG A 138 -7.96 -1.75 7.80
C ARG A 138 -8.54 -0.93 8.95
N ASP A 139 -8.32 -1.37 10.15
CA ASP A 139 -8.78 -0.65 11.36
C ASP A 139 -8.03 0.64 11.61
#